data_bd046e5431552fa7d0486ece829490bf
#
_entry.id   bd046e5431552fa7d0486ece829490bf
#
_cell.length_a   1.000
_cell.length_b   1.000
_cell.length_c   1.000
_cell.angle_alpha   90.00
_cell.angle_beta   90.00
_cell.angle_gamma   90.00
#
_symmetry.space_group_name_H-M   'P 1'
#
loop_
_entity.id
_entity.type
_entity.pdbx_description
1 polymer ?
#
loop_
_entity_poly.entity_id
_entity_poly.type
_entity_poly.pdbx_seq_one_letter_code
_entity_poly.pdbx_strand_id
1 'polypeptide(L)'
;MTTGIFGGAFDPPHLGHVALAREAKRRFGLDKLVVLVAANPEHKDVATPVEARLALARAAFPGDEVRIDEYPRTIDMLRASEWEDPLLLVGADQLAGFRRWKEPDAVLDLARVAVATRPGQGLDRL
;
A
#
# COMPACT_ATOMS: atom_id res chain seq x y z
N MET A 1 -5.62 15.27 -9.14
CA MET A 1 -5.67 13.82 -9.40
C MET A 1 -5.25 13.05 -8.16
N THR A 2 -5.88 11.93 -7.90
CA THR A 2 -5.61 11.13 -6.69
C THR A 2 -4.80 9.89 -7.04
N THR A 3 -3.67 9.73 -6.37
CA THR A 3 -2.81 8.56 -6.51
C THR A 3 -3.00 7.65 -5.31
N GLY A 4 -3.48 6.43 -5.54
CA GLY A 4 -3.52 5.40 -4.50
C GLY A 4 -2.15 4.76 -4.33
N ILE A 5 -1.75 4.52 -3.10
CA ILE A 5 -0.49 3.84 -2.79
C ILE A 5 -0.83 2.59 -1.97
N PHE A 6 -0.52 1.44 -2.52
CA PHE A 6 -0.82 0.16 -1.89
C PHE A 6 0.49 -0.59 -1.62
N GLY A 7 0.96 -0.51 -0.38
CA GLY A 7 2.19 -1.15 0.03
C GLY A 7 1.97 -2.47 0.74
N GLY A 8 2.90 -3.38 0.62
CA GLY A 8 2.86 -4.65 1.32
C GLY A 8 4.00 -5.57 0.92
N ALA A 9 4.09 -6.69 1.61
CA ALA A 9 5.06 -7.74 1.27
C ALA A 9 4.66 -8.51 0.02
N PHE A 10 3.35 -8.72 -0.17
CA PHE A 10 2.80 -9.49 -1.30
C PHE A 10 3.50 -10.85 -1.47
N ASP A 11 3.42 -11.66 -0.43
CA ASP A 11 4.11 -12.96 -0.35
C ASP A 11 3.14 -14.13 -0.10
N PRO A 12 2.39 -14.56 -1.11
CA PRO A 12 2.19 -13.94 -2.42
C PRO A 12 1.05 -12.92 -2.43
N PRO A 13 0.91 -12.13 -3.49
CA PRO A 13 -0.33 -11.38 -3.70
C PRO A 13 -1.49 -12.36 -3.91
N HIS A 14 -2.69 -11.98 -3.47
CA HIS A 14 -3.86 -12.85 -3.56
C HIS A 14 -5.12 -12.06 -3.95
N LEU A 15 -6.23 -12.78 -4.12
CA LEU A 15 -7.49 -12.16 -4.57
C LEU A 15 -7.98 -11.05 -3.64
N GLY A 16 -7.70 -11.15 -2.35
CA GLY A 16 -8.03 -10.09 -1.39
C GLY A 16 -7.32 -8.78 -1.69
N HIS A 17 -6.04 -8.85 -2.08
CA HIS A 17 -5.29 -7.67 -2.50
C HIS A 17 -5.88 -7.04 -3.76
N VAL A 18 -6.23 -7.86 -4.74
CA VAL A 18 -6.82 -7.37 -5.99
C VAL A 18 -8.19 -6.75 -5.75
N ALA A 19 -9.01 -7.40 -4.92
CA ALA A 19 -10.33 -6.89 -4.56
C ALA A 19 -10.25 -5.54 -3.84
N LEU A 20 -9.30 -5.41 -2.91
CA LEU A 20 -9.07 -4.17 -2.18
C LEU A 20 -8.67 -3.03 -3.12
N ALA A 21 -7.75 -3.30 -4.03
CA ALA A 21 -7.30 -2.30 -5.01
C ALA A 21 -8.44 -1.86 -5.91
N ARG A 22 -9.23 -2.81 -6.38
CA ARG A 22 -10.37 -2.53 -7.26
C ARG A 22 -11.43 -1.69 -6.55
N GLU A 23 -11.74 -2.03 -5.31
CA GLU A 23 -12.69 -1.27 -4.49
C GLU A 23 -12.20 0.16 -4.23
N ALA A 24 -10.91 0.31 -3.94
CA ALA A 24 -10.32 1.63 -3.71
C ALA A 24 -10.40 2.52 -4.95
N LYS A 25 -10.10 1.96 -6.12
CA LYS A 25 -10.21 2.69 -7.40
C LYS A 25 -11.63 3.21 -7.61
N ARG A 26 -12.61 2.34 -7.34
CA ARG A 26 -14.03 2.68 -7.53
C ARG A 26 -14.50 3.71 -6.51
N ARG A 27 -14.21 3.46 -5.22
CA ARG A 27 -14.76 4.25 -4.12
C ARG A 27 -14.14 5.65 -4.03
N PHE A 28 -12.85 5.76 -4.27
CA PHE A 28 -12.13 7.02 -4.11
C PHE A 28 -11.78 7.69 -5.43
N GLY A 29 -12.21 7.13 -6.54
CA GLY A 29 -11.94 7.71 -7.86
C GLY A 29 -10.45 7.87 -8.13
N LEU A 30 -9.66 6.83 -7.88
CA LEU A 30 -8.22 6.90 -8.09
C LEU A 30 -7.90 7.07 -9.57
N ASP A 31 -7.06 8.04 -9.87
CA ASP A 31 -6.56 8.26 -11.24
C ASP A 31 -5.40 7.32 -11.53
N LYS A 32 -4.68 6.93 -10.50
CA LYS A 32 -3.53 6.05 -10.61
C LYS A 32 -3.40 5.22 -9.34
N LEU A 33 -2.99 3.98 -9.49
CA LEU A 33 -2.62 3.12 -8.36
C LEU A 33 -1.17 2.70 -8.52
N VAL A 34 -0.40 2.90 -7.44
CA VAL A 34 0.98 2.43 -7.35
C VAL A 34 1.04 1.34 -6.29
N VAL A 35 1.44 0.15 -6.71
CA VAL A 35 1.64 -0.98 -5.80
C VAL A 35 3.12 -1.03 -5.44
N LEU A 36 3.42 -0.95 -4.15
CA LEU A 36 4.78 -0.94 -3.64
C LEU A 36 5.09 -2.26 -2.93
N VAL A 37 5.98 -3.04 -3.52
CA VAL A 37 6.41 -4.32 -2.95
C VAL A 37 7.58 -4.06 -2.02
N ALA A 38 7.39 -4.31 -0.73
CA ALA A 38 8.40 -4.03 0.28
C ALA A 38 9.65 -4.91 0.09
N ALA A 39 10.81 -4.27 -0.07
CA ALA A 39 12.07 -5.00 -0.19
C ALA A 39 12.42 -5.70 1.12
N ASN A 40 12.26 -4.98 2.24
CA ASN A 40 12.59 -5.47 3.57
C ASN A 40 11.43 -5.14 4.54
N PRO A 41 10.36 -5.96 4.55
CA PRO A 41 9.24 -5.70 5.46
C PRO A 41 9.69 -5.85 6.91
N GLU A 42 9.51 -4.78 7.71
CA GLU A 42 10.05 -4.68 9.06
C GLU A 42 9.55 -5.73 10.05
N HIS A 43 8.30 -6.11 9.91
CA HIS A 43 7.62 -6.94 10.89
C HIS A 43 7.25 -8.32 10.36
N LYS A 44 7.83 -8.72 9.23
CA LYS A 44 7.53 -10.02 8.62
C LYS A 44 8.80 -10.70 8.14
N ASP A 45 8.94 -11.96 8.50
CA ASP A 45 9.90 -12.83 7.86
C ASP A 45 9.33 -13.23 6.50
N VAL A 46 10.01 -12.82 5.45
CA VAL A 46 9.57 -13.10 4.09
C VAL A 46 10.55 -14.10 3.47
N ALA A 47 10.03 -15.27 3.15
CA ALA A 47 10.85 -16.34 2.57
C ALA A 47 11.16 -16.10 1.09
N THR A 48 10.29 -15.40 0.38
CA THR A 48 10.39 -15.22 -1.06
C THR A 48 11.20 -13.96 -1.40
N PRO A 49 12.21 -14.05 -2.27
CA PRO A 49 12.97 -12.86 -2.70
C PRO A 49 12.07 -11.78 -3.30
N VAL A 50 12.49 -10.53 -3.14
CA VAL A 50 11.68 -9.39 -3.59
C VAL A 50 11.43 -9.41 -5.10
N GLU A 51 12.40 -9.86 -5.90
CA GLU A 51 12.22 -9.94 -7.36
C GLU A 51 11.10 -10.91 -7.75
N ALA A 52 10.98 -12.03 -7.06
CA ALA A 52 9.91 -12.98 -7.29
C ALA A 52 8.56 -12.41 -6.86
N ARG A 53 8.51 -11.73 -5.72
CA ARG A 53 7.30 -11.08 -5.25
C ARG A 53 6.87 -9.94 -6.18
N LEU A 54 7.83 -9.21 -6.70
CA LEU A 54 7.58 -8.16 -7.69
C LEU A 54 6.94 -8.73 -8.96
N ALA A 55 7.47 -9.84 -9.47
CA ALA A 55 6.93 -10.49 -10.67
C ALA A 55 5.49 -10.95 -10.44
N LEU A 56 5.22 -11.55 -9.27
CA LEU A 56 3.86 -11.98 -8.91
C LEU A 56 2.91 -10.79 -8.77
N ALA A 57 3.37 -9.70 -8.16
CA ALA A 57 2.56 -8.50 -8.01
C ALA A 57 2.25 -7.86 -9.37
N ARG A 58 3.20 -7.82 -10.28
CA ARG A 58 2.96 -7.32 -11.63
C ARG A 58 1.93 -8.17 -12.38
N ALA A 59 1.94 -9.47 -12.16
CA ALA A 59 0.94 -10.35 -12.74
C ALA A 59 -0.46 -10.13 -12.13
N ALA A 60 -0.52 -9.84 -10.83
CA ALA A 60 -1.78 -9.60 -10.13
C ALA A 60 -2.39 -8.23 -10.43
N PHE A 61 -1.55 -7.23 -10.74
CA PHE A 61 -1.98 -5.86 -10.99
C PHE A 61 -1.52 -5.37 -12.37
N PRO A 62 -2.01 -5.99 -13.46
CA PRO A 62 -1.46 -5.75 -14.80
C PRO A 62 -1.71 -4.33 -15.35
N GLY A 63 -2.71 -3.63 -14.82
CA GLY A 63 -3.02 -2.28 -15.27
C GLY A 63 -2.42 -1.18 -14.40
N ASP A 64 -1.65 -1.54 -13.39
CA ASP A 64 -1.15 -0.60 -12.40
C ASP A 64 0.37 -0.50 -12.42
N GLU A 65 0.89 0.59 -11.86
CA GLU A 65 2.33 0.71 -11.65
C GLU A 65 2.71 -0.15 -10.45
N VAL A 66 3.68 -1.05 -10.64
CA VAL A 66 4.16 -1.94 -9.58
C VAL A 66 5.67 -1.80 -9.49
N ARG A 67 6.18 -1.46 -8.31
CA ARG A 67 7.62 -1.30 -8.11
C ARG A 67 8.04 -1.69 -6.70
N ILE A 68 9.35 -1.87 -6.53
CA ILE A 68 9.93 -2.18 -5.23
C ILE A 68 9.98 -0.92 -4.36
N ASP A 69 9.58 -1.06 -3.10
CA ASP A 69 9.75 -0.03 -2.08
C ASP A 69 10.94 -0.41 -1.20
N GLU A 70 12.02 0.34 -1.30
CA GLU A 70 13.24 0.10 -0.54
C GLU A 70 13.25 0.83 0.82
N TYR A 71 12.23 1.63 1.09
CA TYR A 71 12.14 2.38 2.34
C TYR A 71 11.39 1.56 3.38
N PRO A 72 12.01 1.20 4.51
CA PRO A 72 11.32 0.43 5.55
C PRO A 72 10.24 1.23 6.27
N ARG A 73 10.29 2.55 6.17
CA ARG A 73 9.34 3.44 6.86
C ARG A 73 8.48 4.19 5.86
N THR A 74 7.17 4.23 6.13
CA THR A 74 6.21 4.92 5.25
C THR A 74 6.54 6.39 5.04
N ILE A 75 6.93 7.11 6.09
CA ILE A 75 7.24 8.53 5.97
C ILE A 75 8.41 8.78 5.01
N ASP A 76 9.41 7.93 5.04
CA ASP A 76 10.57 8.08 4.17
C ASP A 76 10.19 7.82 2.71
N MET A 77 9.33 6.84 2.46
CA MET A 77 8.79 6.58 1.14
C MET A 77 7.97 7.78 0.63
N LEU A 78 7.13 8.36 1.47
CA LEU A 78 6.33 9.52 1.08
C LEU A 78 7.20 10.74 0.74
N ARG A 79 8.28 10.94 1.49
CA ARG A 79 9.21 12.06 1.25
C ARG A 79 10.13 11.85 0.07
N ALA A 80 10.32 10.62 -0.36
CA ALA A 80 11.27 10.27 -1.43
C ALA A 80 10.75 10.64 -2.83
N SER A 81 9.46 10.88 -2.99
CA SER A 81 8.85 11.20 -4.27
C SER A 81 7.80 12.29 -4.10
N GLU A 82 7.52 12.99 -5.18
CA GLU A 82 6.40 13.90 -5.23
C GLU A 82 5.15 13.11 -5.61
N TRP A 83 4.29 12.87 -4.62
CA TRP A 83 3.05 12.15 -4.82
C TRP A 83 1.91 13.15 -5.01
N GLU A 84 1.10 12.94 -6.03
CA GLU A 84 -0.05 13.79 -6.31
C GLU A 84 -1.27 13.30 -5.54
N ASP A 85 -1.69 14.08 -4.53
CA ASP A 85 -2.81 13.77 -3.64
C ASP A 85 -2.81 12.30 -3.19
N PRO A 86 -1.77 11.87 -2.47
CA PRO A 86 -1.61 10.45 -2.16
C PRO A 86 -2.65 9.94 -1.17
N LEU A 87 -3.19 8.76 -1.47
CA LEU A 87 -4.10 8.03 -0.61
C LEU A 87 -3.46 6.68 -0.28
N LEU A 88 -3.06 6.50 0.97
CA LEU A 88 -2.49 5.23 1.44
C LEU A 88 -3.58 4.22 1.70
N LEU A 89 -3.44 3.03 1.14
CA LEU A 89 -4.31 1.90 1.41
C LEU A 89 -3.64 1.01 2.45
N VAL A 90 -4.26 0.85 3.60
CA VAL A 90 -3.70 0.05 4.69
C VAL A 90 -4.72 -0.97 5.21
N GLY A 91 -4.22 -2.09 5.72
CA GLY A 91 -5.07 -3.05 6.42
C GLY A 91 -5.32 -2.62 7.87
N ALA A 92 -6.38 -3.16 8.46
CA ALA A 92 -6.73 -2.85 9.85
C ALA A 92 -5.60 -3.20 10.81
N ASP A 93 -4.91 -4.30 10.58
CA ASP A 93 -3.78 -4.72 11.43
C ASP A 93 -2.63 -3.72 11.38
N GLN A 94 -2.35 -3.17 10.21
CA GLN A 94 -1.33 -2.14 10.04
C GLN A 94 -1.73 -0.86 10.77
N LEU A 95 -2.99 -0.49 10.68
CA LEU A 95 -3.52 0.69 11.34
C LEU A 95 -3.46 0.58 12.87
N ALA A 96 -3.67 -0.61 13.42
CA ALA A 96 -3.62 -0.83 14.86
C ALA A 96 -2.27 -0.43 15.46
N GLY A 97 -1.18 -0.55 14.69
CA GLY A 97 0.16 -0.13 15.10
C GLY A 97 0.55 1.28 14.66
N PHE A 98 -0.38 2.06 14.14
CA PHE A 98 -0.06 3.34 13.48
C PHE A 98 0.71 4.33 14.35
N ARG A 99 0.39 4.40 15.64
CA ARG A 99 1.07 5.32 16.56
C ARG A 99 2.55 4.98 16.78
N ARG A 100 2.94 3.75 16.47
CA ARG A 100 4.33 3.29 16.54
C ARG A 100 5.09 3.47 15.24
N TRP A 101 4.42 3.93 14.19
CA TRP A 101 5.10 4.27 12.94
C TRP A 101 6.03 5.45 13.18
N LYS A 102 7.08 5.54 12.36
CA LYS A 102 7.95 6.70 12.39
C LYS A 102 7.17 7.93 11.95
N GLU A 103 7.15 8.96 12.77
CA GLU A 103 6.50 10.24 12.49
C GLU A 103 5.05 10.07 11.96
N PRO A 104 4.16 9.45 12.72
CA PRO A 104 2.80 9.17 12.22
C PRO A 104 2.02 10.44 11.87
N ASP A 105 2.21 11.53 12.61
CA ASP A 105 1.54 12.79 12.30
C ASP A 105 1.99 13.36 10.95
N ALA A 106 3.28 13.23 10.64
CA ALA A 106 3.80 13.66 9.35
C ALA A 106 3.22 12.83 8.19
N VAL A 107 2.99 11.54 8.41
CA VAL A 107 2.31 10.69 7.43
C VAL A 107 0.93 11.24 7.11
N LEU A 108 0.15 11.60 8.14
CA LEU A 108 -1.19 12.15 7.96
C LEU A 108 -1.17 13.54 7.31
N ASP A 109 -0.10 14.30 7.49
CA ASP A 109 0.07 15.59 6.82
C ASP A 109 0.34 15.43 5.32
N LEU A 110 1.02 14.35 4.94
CA LEU A 110 1.43 14.13 3.56
C LEU A 110 0.45 13.28 2.75
N ALA A 111 -0.36 12.46 3.41
CA ALA A 111 -1.25 11.52 2.72
C ALA A 111 -2.55 11.33 3.48
N ARG A 112 -3.61 11.06 2.73
CA ARG A 112 -4.85 10.55 3.32
C ARG A 112 -4.69 9.04 3.50
N VAL A 113 -5.44 8.46 4.42
CA VAL A 113 -5.36 7.02 4.72
C VAL A 113 -6.73 6.38 4.55
N ALA A 114 -6.78 5.29 3.80
CA ALA A 114 -7.97 4.46 3.67
C ALA A 114 -7.68 3.08 4.25
N VAL A 115 -8.62 2.57 5.03
CA VAL A 115 -8.43 1.33 5.80
C VAL A 115 -9.37 0.24 5.31
N ALA A 116 -8.79 -0.94 5.03
CA ALA A 116 -9.56 -2.16 4.78
C ALA A 116 -9.81 -2.84 6.11
N THR A 117 -11.08 -2.90 6.53
CA THR A 117 -11.42 -3.48 7.83
C THR A 117 -11.43 -5.00 7.81
N ARG A 118 -11.91 -5.60 6.72
CA ARG A 118 -11.91 -7.06 6.52
C ARG A 118 -12.04 -7.36 5.04
N PRO A 119 -11.59 -8.55 4.59
CA PRO A 119 -11.84 -8.98 3.23
C PRO A 119 -13.34 -8.94 2.92
N GLY A 120 -13.71 -8.31 1.82
CA GLY A 120 -15.09 -8.24 1.35
C GLY A 120 -15.98 -7.20 2.02
N GLN A 121 -15.50 -6.44 2.99
CA GLN A 121 -16.30 -5.44 3.70
C GLN A 121 -16.03 -3.99 3.27
N GLY A 122 -15.23 -3.79 2.25
CA GLY A 122 -14.95 -2.46 1.72
C GLY A 122 -13.90 -1.69 2.51
N LEU A 123 -13.84 -0.41 2.23
CA LEU A 123 -12.81 0.50 2.74
C LEU A 123 -13.45 1.64 3.50
N ASP A 124 -12.87 1.96 4.66
CA ASP A 124 -13.24 3.14 5.42
C ASP A 124 -12.10 4.16 5.36
N ARG A 125 -12.50 5.42 5.22
CA ARG A 125 -11.55 6.52 5.21
C ARG A 125 -11.38 7.08 6.62
N LEU A 126 -10.13 7.34 6.98
CA LEU A 126 -9.82 8.05 8.21
C LEU A 126 -10.00 9.54 8.04
#